data_0fb755e7500c5121c5d41395d518a6e4
#
_entry.id   0fb755e7500c5121c5d41395d518a6e4
#
_cell.length_a   1.000
_cell.length_b   1.000
_cell.length_c   1.000
_cell.angle_alpha   90.00
_cell.angle_beta   90.00
_cell.angle_gamma   90.00
#
_symmetry.space_group_name_H-M   'P 1'
#
loop_
_entity.id
_entity.type
_entity.pdbx_description
1 polymer ?
#
loop_
_entity_poly.entity_id
_entity_poly.type
_entity_poly.pdbx_seq_one_letter_code
_entity_poly.pdbx_strand_id
1 'polypeptide(L)'
;MNIYLVQLSWQILRYSGGFALPLQAESKQLTKRMMKRVMSMLACLVMAVSSMMAQSDKIVGNYSVVRNGVTSKVKVFKHGDGFRAQVTWVDNLKKEDGTLRTDEKNPDKSKRGVRADQIVLIDKVTYDAKNNVWTNGKIYDPTKGKTYKVKLWFDGDKVLKMRGYIGPLFDTSEWKKID
;
A
#
# COMPACT_ATOMS: atom_id res chain seq x y z
N MET A 1 -58.86 -60.16 -18.06
CA MET A 1 -58.04 -59.21 -17.31
C MET A 1 -57.13 -58.54 -18.29
N ASN A 2 -57.25 -57.22 -18.41
CA ASN A 2 -57.08 -56.41 -19.60
C ASN A 2 -55.63 -56.22 -20.03
N ILE A 3 -55.22 -56.75 -21.15
CA ILE A 3 -53.91 -56.58 -21.83
C ILE A 3 -53.71 -55.15 -22.29
N TYR A 4 -54.76 -54.38 -22.43
CA TYR A 4 -54.70 -52.93 -22.81
C TYR A 4 -54.12 -51.99 -21.75
N LEU A 5 -54.26 -52.34 -20.48
CA LEU A 5 -53.71 -51.46 -19.40
C LEU A 5 -52.17 -51.58 -19.24
N VAL A 6 -51.62 -52.79 -19.61
CA VAL A 6 -50.16 -53.00 -19.54
C VAL A 6 -49.43 -52.28 -20.69
N GLN A 7 -50.06 -52.20 -21.87
CA GLN A 7 -49.46 -51.50 -23.02
C GLN A 7 -49.46 -49.96 -22.85
N LEU A 8 -50.47 -49.43 -22.19
CA LEU A 8 -50.48 -47.93 -21.89
C LEU A 8 -49.41 -47.57 -20.88
N SER A 9 -49.07 -48.36 -19.90
CA SER A 9 -48.04 -48.11 -18.93
C SER A 9 -46.63 -48.05 -19.54
N TRP A 10 -46.35 -48.85 -20.55
CA TRP A 10 -45.07 -48.85 -21.26
C TRP A 10 -44.92 -47.69 -22.25
N GLN A 11 -45.99 -47.15 -22.78
CA GLN A 11 -45.95 -45.95 -23.60
C GLN A 11 -45.68 -44.66 -22.76
N ILE A 12 -46.25 -44.56 -21.57
CA ILE A 12 -46.02 -43.45 -20.66
C ILE A 12 -44.56 -43.44 -20.16
N LEU A 13 -43.97 -44.59 -19.85
CA LEU A 13 -42.59 -44.73 -19.44
C LEU A 13 -41.56 -44.39 -20.55
N ARG A 14 -41.92 -44.64 -21.83
CA ARG A 14 -41.07 -44.20 -22.97
C ARG A 14 -41.11 -42.71 -23.22
N TYR A 15 -42.20 -42.02 -22.90
CA TYR A 15 -42.32 -40.56 -23.06
C TYR A 15 -41.64 -39.77 -21.95
N SER A 16 -41.55 -40.33 -20.75
CA SER A 16 -40.84 -39.65 -19.62
C SER A 16 -39.32 -39.76 -19.67
N GLY A 17 -38.79 -40.79 -20.35
CA GLY A 17 -37.35 -40.99 -20.45
C GLY A 17 -36.61 -40.04 -21.44
N GLY A 18 -37.36 -39.47 -22.41
CA GLY A 18 -36.77 -38.62 -23.46
C GLY A 18 -36.67 -37.14 -23.10
N PHE A 19 -37.40 -36.66 -22.08
CA PHE A 19 -37.43 -35.23 -21.74
C PHE A 19 -36.47 -34.81 -20.63
N ALA A 20 -35.91 -35.76 -19.91
CA ALA A 20 -34.97 -35.44 -18.80
C ALA A 20 -33.52 -35.17 -19.27
N LEU A 21 -33.11 -35.69 -20.41
CA LEU A 21 -31.74 -35.53 -20.95
C LEU A 21 -31.37 -34.12 -21.38
N PRO A 22 -32.23 -33.34 -22.07
CA PRO A 22 -31.86 -31.97 -22.45
C PRO A 22 -31.76 -31.02 -21.26
N LEU A 23 -32.62 -31.15 -20.25
CA LEU A 23 -32.62 -30.31 -19.03
C LEU A 23 -31.37 -30.51 -18.18
N GLN A 24 -30.83 -31.70 -18.07
CA GLN A 24 -29.59 -32.00 -17.35
C GLN A 24 -28.35 -31.47 -18.10
N ALA A 25 -28.36 -31.53 -19.43
CA ALA A 25 -27.28 -30.98 -20.24
C ALA A 25 -27.22 -29.44 -20.17
N GLU A 26 -28.37 -28.77 -20.20
CA GLU A 26 -28.49 -27.33 -20.05
C GLU A 26 -28.07 -26.86 -18.65
N SER A 27 -28.48 -27.55 -17.60
CA SER A 27 -28.07 -27.19 -16.24
C SER A 27 -26.57 -27.33 -16.02
N LYS A 28 -25.93 -28.34 -16.57
CA LYS A 28 -24.47 -28.54 -16.55
C LYS A 28 -23.73 -27.44 -17.35
N GLN A 29 -24.27 -27.03 -18.50
CA GLN A 29 -23.69 -25.94 -19.27
C GLN A 29 -23.84 -24.60 -18.57
N LEU A 30 -24.98 -24.31 -17.96
CA LEU A 30 -25.20 -23.10 -17.14
C LEU A 30 -24.25 -23.05 -15.96
N THR A 31 -24.09 -24.13 -15.22
CA THR A 31 -23.15 -24.22 -14.10
C THR A 31 -21.72 -24.01 -14.56
N LYS A 32 -21.30 -24.58 -15.69
CA LYS A 32 -19.96 -24.37 -16.25
C LYS A 32 -19.71 -22.95 -16.72
N ARG A 33 -20.72 -22.28 -17.28
CA ARG A 33 -20.65 -20.84 -17.65
C ARG A 33 -20.57 -19.95 -16.42
N MET A 34 -21.37 -20.22 -15.39
CA MET A 34 -21.33 -19.49 -14.13
C MET A 34 -19.99 -19.67 -13.42
N MET A 35 -19.45 -20.88 -13.33
CA MET A 35 -18.13 -21.14 -12.77
C MET A 35 -17.03 -20.38 -13.51
N LYS A 36 -17.04 -20.37 -14.85
CA LYS A 36 -16.06 -19.58 -15.63
C LYS A 36 -16.15 -18.07 -15.33
N ARG A 37 -17.37 -17.52 -15.20
CA ARG A 37 -17.57 -16.10 -14.84
C ARG A 37 -17.08 -15.79 -13.44
N VAL A 38 -17.39 -16.64 -12.46
CA VAL A 38 -16.92 -16.49 -11.08
C VAL A 38 -15.39 -16.58 -11.01
N MET A 39 -14.78 -17.54 -11.69
CA MET A 39 -13.30 -17.64 -11.74
C MET A 39 -12.65 -16.45 -12.43
N SER A 40 -13.26 -15.91 -13.50
CA SER A 40 -12.79 -14.71 -14.17
C SER A 40 -12.87 -13.49 -13.25
N MET A 41 -13.98 -13.33 -12.52
CA MET A 41 -14.12 -12.23 -11.54
C MET A 41 -13.12 -12.35 -10.40
N LEU A 42 -12.87 -13.56 -9.90
CA LEU A 42 -11.87 -13.81 -8.86
C LEU A 42 -10.46 -13.46 -9.35
N ALA A 43 -10.11 -13.85 -10.56
CA ALA A 43 -8.81 -13.52 -11.17
C ALA A 43 -8.62 -12.01 -11.33
N CYS A 44 -9.65 -11.28 -11.79
CA CYS A 44 -9.62 -9.82 -11.88
C CYS A 44 -9.44 -9.16 -10.50
N LEU A 45 -10.09 -9.69 -9.46
CA LEU A 45 -9.98 -9.17 -8.10
C LEU A 45 -8.56 -9.34 -7.55
N VAL A 46 -7.95 -10.50 -7.76
CA VAL A 46 -6.56 -10.79 -7.33
C VAL A 46 -5.57 -9.85 -8.04
N MET A 47 -5.74 -9.62 -9.35
CA MET A 47 -4.88 -8.69 -10.09
C MET A 47 -5.02 -7.23 -9.60
N ALA A 48 -6.22 -6.79 -9.26
CA ALA A 48 -6.46 -5.45 -8.74
C ALA A 48 -5.78 -5.23 -7.39
N VAL A 49 -5.84 -6.21 -6.47
CA VAL A 49 -5.17 -6.14 -5.16
C VAL A 49 -3.64 -6.08 -5.32
N SER A 50 -3.08 -6.89 -6.22
CA SER A 50 -1.63 -6.91 -6.47
C SER A 50 -1.12 -5.56 -7.00
N SER A 51 -1.88 -4.90 -7.88
CA SER A 51 -1.54 -3.58 -8.41
C SER A 51 -1.55 -2.49 -7.33
N MET A 52 -2.50 -2.55 -6.39
CA MET A 52 -2.56 -1.61 -5.27
C MET A 52 -1.38 -1.77 -4.32
N MET A 53 -0.95 -3.00 -4.04
CA MET A 53 0.22 -3.26 -3.19
C MET A 53 1.51 -2.76 -3.87
N ALA A 54 1.68 -3.01 -5.16
CA ALA A 54 2.85 -2.52 -5.91
C ALA A 54 2.92 -0.99 -5.90
N GLN A 55 1.79 -0.29 -6.06
CA GLN A 55 1.74 1.17 -6.02
C GLN A 55 2.02 1.71 -4.61
N SER A 56 1.52 1.06 -3.56
CA SER A 56 1.82 1.47 -2.18
C SER A 56 3.30 1.34 -1.85
N ASP A 57 3.96 0.31 -2.36
CA ASP A 57 5.36 0.00 -2.12
C ASP A 57 6.34 0.88 -2.91
N LYS A 58 5.86 1.66 -3.88
CA LYS A 58 6.68 2.60 -4.66
C LYS A 58 7.49 3.56 -3.77
N ILE A 59 6.97 3.90 -2.57
CA ILE A 59 7.64 4.78 -1.62
C ILE A 59 8.89 4.13 -0.99
N VAL A 60 9.02 2.82 -1.00
CA VAL A 60 10.17 2.12 -0.40
C VAL A 60 11.43 2.43 -1.19
N GLY A 61 12.52 2.75 -0.48
CA GLY A 61 13.81 3.04 -1.10
C GLY A 61 14.66 3.99 -0.28
N ASN A 62 15.79 4.38 -0.85
CA ASN A 62 16.70 5.37 -0.28
C ASN A 62 16.57 6.69 -1.02
N TYR A 63 16.65 7.77 -0.27
CA TYR A 63 16.43 9.13 -0.78
C TYR A 63 17.55 10.06 -0.32
N SER A 64 17.99 10.95 -1.22
CA SER A 64 18.80 12.11 -0.88
C SER A 64 17.89 13.30 -0.63
N VAL A 65 18.10 13.97 0.50
CA VAL A 65 17.32 15.13 0.94
C VAL A 65 18.28 16.25 1.26
N VAL A 66 18.07 17.42 0.66
CA VAL A 66 18.82 18.63 0.97
C VAL A 66 17.91 19.60 1.70
N ARG A 67 18.30 20.04 2.90
CA ARG A 67 17.58 21.04 3.68
C ARG A 67 18.55 21.99 4.38
N ASN A 68 18.34 23.29 4.19
CA ASN A 68 19.20 24.34 4.76
C ASN A 68 20.71 24.12 4.46
N GLY A 69 21.03 23.65 3.25
CA GLY A 69 22.41 23.37 2.84
C GLY A 69 22.99 22.04 3.36
N VAL A 70 22.25 21.30 4.19
CA VAL A 70 22.68 19.99 4.71
C VAL A 70 22.07 18.88 3.87
N THR A 71 22.91 17.96 3.40
CA THR A 71 22.48 16.76 2.72
C THR A 71 22.33 15.60 3.71
N SER A 72 21.24 14.87 3.59
CA SER A 72 21.01 13.65 4.36
C SER A 72 20.50 12.52 3.47
N LYS A 73 20.75 11.27 3.86
CA LYS A 73 20.15 10.09 3.25
C LYS A 73 19.05 9.57 4.18
N VAL A 74 17.89 9.32 3.61
CA VAL A 74 16.72 8.83 4.32
C VAL A 74 16.28 7.53 3.69
N LYS A 75 16.09 6.50 4.51
CA LYS A 75 15.52 5.21 4.09
C LYS A 75 14.05 5.17 4.44
N VAL A 76 13.21 4.86 3.44
CA VAL A 76 11.79 4.55 3.64
C VAL A 76 11.60 3.04 3.51
N PHE A 77 10.92 2.43 4.48
CA PHE A 77 10.72 0.99 4.53
C PHE A 77 9.37 0.64 5.17
N LYS A 78 8.89 -0.58 4.92
CA LYS A 78 7.67 -1.10 5.55
C LYS A 78 7.85 -1.22 7.06
N HIS A 79 6.85 -0.75 7.81
CA HIS A 79 6.80 -0.88 9.25
C HIS A 79 5.34 -1.08 9.71
N GLY A 80 5.05 -2.28 10.20
CA GLY A 80 3.68 -2.68 10.50
C GLY A 80 2.79 -2.61 9.25
N ASP A 81 1.66 -1.96 9.37
CA ASP A 81 0.67 -1.73 8.30
C ASP A 81 0.93 -0.44 7.48
N GLY A 82 2.12 0.15 7.63
CA GLY A 82 2.49 1.39 6.95
C GLY A 82 3.96 1.46 6.58
N PHE A 83 4.46 2.70 6.46
CA PHE A 83 5.83 2.99 6.07
C PHE A 83 6.47 3.93 7.08
N ARG A 84 7.74 3.69 7.39
CA ARG A 84 8.59 4.51 8.26
C ARG A 84 9.70 5.14 7.44
N ALA A 85 10.09 6.37 7.80
CA ALA A 85 11.25 7.04 7.23
C ALA A 85 12.27 7.36 8.32
N GLN A 86 13.51 6.96 8.11
CA GLN A 86 14.61 7.13 9.05
C GLN A 86 15.83 7.68 8.34
N VAL A 87 16.52 8.63 8.98
CA VAL A 87 17.82 9.11 8.53
C VAL A 87 18.85 8.00 8.68
N THR A 88 19.67 7.79 7.65
CA THR A 88 20.74 6.78 7.65
C THR A 88 22.13 7.39 7.46
N TRP A 89 22.20 8.64 7.08
CA TRP A 89 23.45 9.39 6.89
C TRP A 89 23.18 10.90 6.85
N VAL A 90 24.13 11.69 7.32
CA VAL A 90 24.13 13.16 7.28
C VAL A 90 25.55 13.64 6.95
N ASP A 91 25.71 14.59 6.05
CA ASP A 91 27.02 15.11 5.59
C ASP A 91 27.81 15.81 6.70
N ASN A 92 27.12 16.45 7.64
CA ASN A 92 27.75 17.17 8.76
C ASN A 92 27.46 16.48 10.12
N LEU A 93 27.60 15.16 10.19
CA LEU A 93 27.32 14.41 11.42
C LEU A 93 28.20 14.82 12.61
N LYS A 94 29.42 15.31 12.36
CA LYS A 94 30.33 15.84 13.40
C LYS A 94 30.19 17.35 13.53
N LYS A 95 30.18 17.85 14.75
CA LYS A 95 30.34 19.26 15.07
C LYS A 95 31.81 19.69 14.95
N GLU A 96 32.10 20.97 15.02
CA GLU A 96 33.47 21.55 14.96
C GLU A 96 34.34 21.02 16.12
N ASP A 97 33.75 20.79 17.29
CA ASP A 97 34.42 20.23 18.47
C ASP A 97 34.68 18.70 18.39
N GLY A 98 34.33 18.07 17.25
CA GLY A 98 34.50 16.63 17.01
C GLY A 98 33.37 15.76 17.59
N THR A 99 32.46 16.30 18.38
CA THR A 99 31.31 15.55 18.93
C THR A 99 30.27 15.25 17.85
N LEU A 100 29.49 14.20 18.06
CA LEU A 100 28.43 13.82 17.13
C LEU A 100 27.18 14.68 17.36
N ARG A 101 26.53 15.08 16.27
CA ARG A 101 25.21 15.74 16.34
C ARG A 101 24.16 14.72 16.78
N THR A 102 23.34 15.14 17.74
CA THR A 102 22.24 14.35 18.29
C THR A 102 20.94 15.13 18.21
N ASP A 103 19.82 14.50 18.55
CA ASP A 103 18.48 15.09 18.52
C ASP A 103 18.21 15.95 19.77
N GLU A 104 19.08 16.91 20.04
CA GLU A 104 19.09 17.73 21.26
C GLU A 104 17.75 18.43 21.55
N LYS A 105 16.98 18.78 20.50
CA LYS A 105 15.70 19.47 20.62
C LYS A 105 14.50 18.53 20.75
N ASN A 106 14.73 17.22 20.84
CA ASN A 106 13.62 16.28 21.00
C ASN A 106 12.79 16.62 22.25
N PRO A 107 11.45 16.76 22.12
CA PRO A 107 10.57 17.00 23.27
C PRO A 107 10.65 15.85 24.29
N ASP A 108 10.87 14.62 23.83
CA ASP A 108 11.19 13.48 24.68
C ASP A 108 12.67 13.49 25.07
N LYS A 109 12.95 13.81 26.33
CA LYS A 109 14.31 13.91 26.85
C LYS A 109 15.13 12.62 26.68
N SER A 110 14.47 11.45 26.71
CA SER A 110 15.14 10.15 26.54
C SER A 110 15.70 9.95 25.12
N LYS A 111 15.19 10.69 24.14
CA LYS A 111 15.61 10.62 22.73
C LYS A 111 16.65 11.66 22.35
N ARG A 112 16.99 12.59 23.22
CA ARG A 112 17.96 13.68 22.91
C ARG A 112 19.37 13.19 22.59
N GLY A 113 19.74 11.99 23.06
CA GLY A 113 21.01 11.35 22.73
C GLY A 113 21.01 10.56 21.42
N VAL A 114 19.88 10.46 20.70
CA VAL A 114 19.82 9.76 19.41
C VAL A 114 20.68 10.50 18.39
N ARG A 115 21.58 9.80 17.73
CA ARG A 115 22.45 10.39 16.70
C ARG A 115 21.64 10.92 15.50
N ALA A 116 22.11 12.01 14.89
CA ALA A 116 21.40 12.66 13.78
C ALA A 116 21.16 11.70 12.59
N ASP A 117 22.08 10.75 12.34
CA ASP A 117 21.98 9.73 11.30
C ASP A 117 21.10 8.50 11.66
N GLN A 118 20.40 8.56 12.80
CA GLN A 118 19.51 7.49 13.28
C GLN A 118 18.10 7.99 13.61
N ILE A 119 17.84 9.29 13.39
CA ILE A 119 16.55 9.91 13.73
C ILE A 119 15.44 9.33 12.84
N VAL A 120 14.35 8.93 13.46
CA VAL A 120 13.11 8.60 12.77
C VAL A 120 12.36 9.88 12.45
N LEU A 121 12.25 10.21 11.16
CA LEU A 121 11.53 11.41 10.68
C LEU A 121 10.03 11.17 10.58
N ILE A 122 9.63 10.00 10.09
CA ILE A 122 8.23 9.59 9.98
C ILE A 122 8.11 8.22 10.63
N ASP A 123 7.34 8.14 11.71
CA ASP A 123 7.13 6.86 12.39
C ASP A 123 6.21 5.94 11.59
N LYS A 124 5.11 6.50 11.05
CA LYS A 124 4.18 5.77 10.22
C LYS A 124 3.41 6.70 9.28
N VAL A 125 3.29 6.28 8.02
CA VAL A 125 2.32 6.78 7.03
C VAL A 125 1.67 5.60 6.33
N THR A 126 0.43 5.79 5.86
CA THR A 126 -0.32 4.77 5.10
C THR A 126 -0.62 5.28 3.71
N TYR A 127 -0.76 4.37 2.76
CA TYR A 127 -1.10 4.70 1.38
C TYR A 127 -2.62 4.92 1.22
N ASP A 128 -2.98 6.06 0.66
CA ASP A 128 -4.34 6.38 0.22
C ASP A 128 -4.43 6.14 -1.30
N ALA A 129 -4.99 5.00 -1.67
CA ALA A 129 -5.09 4.59 -3.07
C ALA A 129 -6.00 5.51 -3.90
N LYS A 130 -7.02 6.13 -3.29
CA LYS A 130 -7.96 7.02 -3.97
C LYS A 130 -7.27 8.29 -4.47
N ASN A 131 -6.36 8.83 -3.66
CA ASN A 131 -5.65 10.07 -3.94
C ASN A 131 -4.22 9.84 -4.43
N ASN A 132 -3.76 8.59 -4.47
CA ASN A 132 -2.38 8.21 -4.83
C ASN A 132 -1.32 8.94 -4.01
N VAL A 133 -1.49 8.95 -2.68
CA VAL A 133 -0.59 9.63 -1.74
C VAL A 133 -0.35 8.80 -0.49
N TRP A 134 0.75 9.08 0.23
CA TRP A 134 0.98 8.55 1.59
C TRP A 134 0.65 9.64 2.60
N THR A 135 -0.18 9.31 3.58
CA THR A 135 -0.73 10.26 4.56
C THR A 135 -1.03 9.56 5.89
N ASN A 136 -1.92 10.13 6.72
CA ASN A 136 -2.31 9.61 8.03
C ASN A 136 -1.13 9.46 9.01
N GLY A 137 -0.12 10.31 8.85
CA GLY A 137 1.05 10.31 9.71
C GLY A 137 1.56 11.70 10.02
N LYS A 138 2.70 11.71 10.70
CA LYS A 138 3.38 12.93 11.10
C LYS A 138 4.86 12.84 10.73
N ILE A 139 5.45 14.01 10.40
CA ILE A 139 6.89 14.15 10.23
C ILE A 139 7.46 14.94 11.41
N TYR A 140 8.54 14.45 11.96
CA TYR A 140 9.34 15.11 12.98
C TYR A 140 10.43 15.96 12.32
N ASP A 141 10.56 17.20 12.75
CA ASP A 141 11.64 18.12 12.38
C ASP A 141 12.63 18.25 13.55
N PRO A 142 13.80 17.60 13.48
CA PRO A 142 14.78 17.63 14.57
C PRO A 142 15.40 19.01 14.76
N THR A 143 15.42 19.88 13.73
CA THR A 143 15.98 21.22 13.84
C THR A 143 15.11 22.13 14.72
N LYS A 144 13.81 21.84 14.79
CA LYS A 144 12.82 22.60 15.58
C LYS A 144 12.31 21.83 16.79
N GLY A 145 12.56 20.52 16.88
CA GLY A 145 11.98 19.63 17.91
C GLY A 145 10.45 19.52 17.81
N LYS A 146 9.89 19.66 16.61
CA LYS A 146 8.44 19.72 16.39
C LYS A 146 7.97 18.69 15.40
N THR A 147 6.71 18.29 15.54
CA THR A 147 6.08 17.28 14.70
C THR A 147 4.89 17.90 13.96
N TYR A 148 4.76 17.59 12.67
CA TYR A 148 3.77 18.13 11.75
C TYR A 148 2.98 17.02 11.06
N LYS A 149 1.72 17.27 10.70
CA LYS A 149 1.00 16.36 9.79
C LYS A 149 1.74 16.31 8.46
N VAL A 150 1.78 15.15 7.82
CA VAL A 150 2.53 14.94 6.58
C VAL A 150 1.67 14.35 5.47
N LYS A 151 1.98 14.75 4.24
CA LYS A 151 1.49 14.15 3.01
C LYS A 151 2.68 13.97 2.05
N LEU A 152 2.78 12.79 1.43
CA LEU A 152 3.82 12.50 0.44
C LEU A 152 3.16 12.05 -0.87
N TRP A 153 3.78 12.42 -1.99
CA TRP A 153 3.38 11.97 -3.33
C TRP A 153 4.59 12.02 -4.25
N PHE A 154 4.56 11.22 -5.29
CA PHE A 154 5.59 11.28 -6.32
C PHE A 154 5.31 12.40 -7.33
N ASP A 155 6.37 13.11 -7.71
CA ASP A 155 6.44 14.01 -8.86
C ASP A 155 7.39 13.34 -9.87
N GLY A 156 6.80 12.70 -10.88
CA GLY A 156 7.51 11.74 -11.72
C GLY A 156 7.87 10.44 -10.96
N ASP A 157 8.95 9.76 -11.39
CA ASP A 157 9.30 8.45 -10.86
C ASP A 157 10.33 8.48 -9.75
N LYS A 158 11.13 9.55 -9.66
CA LYS A 158 12.30 9.62 -8.78
C LYS A 158 12.23 10.71 -7.71
N VAL A 159 11.25 11.59 -7.76
CA VAL A 159 11.11 12.68 -6.79
C VAL A 159 9.90 12.44 -5.92
N LEU A 160 10.13 12.16 -4.65
CA LEU A 160 9.09 12.08 -3.63
C LEU A 160 8.95 13.48 -2.98
N LYS A 161 7.83 14.14 -3.23
CA LYS A 161 7.47 15.40 -2.55
C LYS A 161 6.97 15.07 -1.16
N MET A 162 7.50 15.74 -0.16
CA MET A 162 7.06 15.65 1.24
C MET A 162 6.57 17.02 1.69
N ARG A 163 5.32 17.09 2.13
CA ARG A 163 4.69 18.33 2.64
C ARG A 163 4.31 18.18 4.09
N GLY A 164 4.89 19.03 4.93
CA GLY A 164 4.53 19.20 6.34
C GLY A 164 3.54 20.35 6.52
N TYR A 165 2.52 20.19 7.37
CA TYR A 165 1.47 21.17 7.59
C TYR A 165 1.55 21.78 8.99
N ILE A 166 1.46 23.11 9.08
CA ILE A 166 1.43 23.90 10.31
C ILE A 166 0.16 24.76 10.28
N GLY A 167 -0.95 24.19 10.77
CA GLY A 167 -2.26 24.84 10.60
C GLY A 167 -2.58 25.03 9.11
N PRO A 168 -2.86 26.28 8.65
CA PRO A 168 -3.13 26.55 7.22
C PRO A 168 -1.85 26.64 6.39
N LEU A 169 -0.69 26.78 7.02
CA LEU A 169 0.60 26.88 6.35
C LEU A 169 1.20 25.51 6.06
N PHE A 170 2.06 25.43 5.06
CA PHE A 170 2.80 24.21 4.73
C PHE A 170 4.21 24.51 4.22
N ASP A 171 5.10 23.55 4.37
CA ASP A 171 6.42 23.53 3.78
C ASP A 171 6.58 22.23 2.97
N THR A 172 7.16 22.31 1.77
CA THR A 172 7.34 21.16 0.88
C THR A 172 8.83 20.97 0.59
N SER A 173 9.33 19.77 0.81
CA SER A 173 10.68 19.35 0.45
C SER A 173 10.66 18.23 -0.59
N GLU A 174 11.76 18.12 -1.34
CA GLU A 174 11.99 17.11 -2.35
C GLU A 174 12.95 16.05 -1.82
N TRP A 175 12.55 14.81 -1.93
CA TRP A 175 13.34 13.63 -1.60
C TRP A 175 13.67 12.92 -2.90
N LYS A 176 14.90 12.99 -3.35
CA LYS A 176 15.33 12.38 -4.62
C LYS A 176 15.71 10.93 -4.38
N LYS A 177 15.02 10.01 -5.05
CA LYS A 177 15.31 8.57 -4.96
C LYS A 177 16.69 8.29 -5.55
N ILE A 178 17.53 7.50 -4.83
CA ILE A 178 18.93 7.21 -5.18
C ILE A 178 19.19 5.73 -5.44
N ASP A 179 18.15 4.89 -5.38
CA ASP A 179 18.16 3.45 -5.72
C ASP A 179 16.92 3.08 -6.54
#